data_82d3659393bb592a2eecc752b8daf3be
#
_entry.id   82d3659393bb592a2eecc752b8daf3be
#
_cell.length_a   1.000
_cell.length_b   1.000
_cell.length_c   1.000
_cell.angle_alpha   90.00
_cell.angle_beta   90.00
_cell.angle_gamma   90.00
#
_symmetry.space_group_name_H-M   'P 1'
#
loop_
_entity.id
_entity.type
_entity.pdbx_description
1 polymer ?
#
loop_
_entity_poly.entity_id
_entity_poly.type
_entity_poly.pdbx_seq_one_letter_code
_entity_poly.pdbx_strand_id
1 'polypeptide(L)'
;MTQGFVPPAYPYDLLNEMREGAVEKFGAMVDCSIGAPIDTPPAAVIEALSNSNDERGYPPANGRPAYRKAAVDWMQREFGVTIDPVTEIGAAVGTKEFVAGTPHFLKMRRPERDTILYPAISYPSYEMGATFAGCRAVPVGLNEQWGIDIDSIDPADVARAVCLWINTPGNPAGGLDDLDSIAEWGRANDVLILSDECY
;
A
#
# COMPACT_ATOMS: atom_id res chain seq x y z
N MET A 1 -0.65 -4.19 35.64
CA MET A 1 -0.58 -3.09 34.66
C MET A 1 -0.62 -3.75 33.28
N THR A 2 -1.65 -3.49 32.47
CA THR A 2 -1.68 -3.92 31.10
C THR A 2 -0.52 -3.24 30.38
N GLN A 3 0.32 -4.02 29.72
CA GLN A 3 1.40 -3.49 28.89
C GLN A 3 0.75 -2.61 27.81
N GLY A 4 1.13 -1.33 27.76
CA GLY A 4 0.58 -0.39 26.76
C GLY A 4 0.98 -0.86 25.34
N PHE A 5 0.32 -0.33 24.34
CA PHE A 5 0.69 -0.54 22.93
C PHE A 5 2.13 -0.11 22.69
N VAL A 6 2.93 -1.01 22.13
CA VAL A 6 4.29 -0.74 21.68
C VAL A 6 4.27 -0.83 20.15
N PRO A 7 4.46 0.28 19.42
CA PRO A 7 4.50 0.23 17.97
C PRO A 7 5.71 -0.57 17.49
N PRO A 8 5.61 -1.25 16.33
CA PRO A 8 6.76 -1.82 15.65
C PRO A 8 7.85 -0.76 15.42
N ALA A 9 9.13 -1.16 15.49
CA ALA A 9 10.23 -0.24 15.19
C ALA A 9 10.14 0.24 13.75
N TYR A 10 10.27 1.56 13.55
CA TYR A 10 10.25 2.12 12.20
C TYR A 10 11.66 1.99 11.59
N PRO A 11 11.81 1.26 10.47
CA PRO A 11 13.14 0.92 9.94
C PRO A 11 14.02 2.13 9.60
N TYR A 12 13.43 3.25 9.23
CA TYR A 12 14.17 4.48 8.88
C TYR A 12 14.87 5.14 10.08
N ASP A 13 14.41 4.91 11.31
CA ASP A 13 15.08 5.43 12.51
C ASP A 13 16.45 4.78 12.65
N LEU A 14 16.53 3.45 12.46
CA LEU A 14 17.80 2.71 12.45
C LEU A 14 18.71 3.15 11.30
N LEU A 15 18.16 3.40 10.10
CA LEU A 15 18.92 3.89 8.96
C LEU A 15 19.54 5.27 9.21
N ASN A 16 18.84 6.16 9.92
CA ASN A 16 19.35 7.48 10.27
C ASN A 16 20.58 7.36 11.20
N GLU A 17 20.53 6.50 12.21
CA GLU A 17 21.66 6.23 13.10
C GLU A 17 22.87 5.68 12.32
N MET A 18 22.64 4.72 11.42
CA MET A 18 23.67 4.16 10.55
C MET A 18 24.29 5.21 9.63
N ARG A 19 23.48 6.13 9.09
CA ARG A 19 23.95 7.24 8.26
C ARG A 19 24.87 8.19 9.03
N GLU A 20 24.48 8.58 10.23
CA GLU A 20 25.29 9.44 11.09
C GLU A 20 26.66 8.80 11.39
N GLY A 21 26.68 7.53 11.77
CA GLY A 21 27.93 6.78 12.00
C GLY A 21 28.79 6.64 10.75
N ALA A 22 28.18 6.46 9.56
CA ALA A 22 28.92 6.41 8.30
C ALA A 22 29.56 7.75 7.95
N VAL A 23 28.83 8.86 8.10
CA VAL A 23 29.37 10.21 7.85
C VAL A 23 30.50 10.53 8.84
N GLU A 24 30.34 10.19 10.13
CA GLU A 24 31.39 10.40 11.13
C GLU A 24 32.68 9.64 10.76
N LYS A 25 32.53 8.39 10.30
CA LYS A 25 33.67 7.52 10.01
C LYS A 25 34.36 7.82 8.67
N PHE A 26 33.61 8.19 7.65
CA PHE A 26 34.10 8.29 6.27
C PHE A 26 34.04 9.73 5.71
N GLY A 27 33.51 10.69 6.44
CA GLY A 27 33.41 12.10 6.07
C GLY A 27 32.27 12.42 5.07
N ALA A 28 31.84 11.44 4.27
CA ALA A 28 30.73 11.58 3.34
C ALA A 28 30.16 10.19 2.97
N MET A 29 28.90 10.17 2.54
CA MET A 29 28.26 8.97 1.99
C MET A 29 27.28 9.34 0.87
N VAL A 30 26.94 8.36 0.03
CA VAL A 30 25.83 8.44 -0.91
C VAL A 30 24.65 7.72 -0.27
N ASP A 31 23.57 8.47 -0.01
CA ASP A 31 22.35 7.91 0.57
C ASP A 31 21.46 7.32 -0.53
N CYS A 32 21.32 5.99 -0.54
CA CYS A 32 20.45 5.25 -1.46
C CYS A 32 19.22 4.66 -0.75
N SER A 33 18.91 5.09 0.47
CA SER A 33 17.82 4.55 1.27
C SER A 33 16.43 4.98 0.81
N ILE A 34 16.33 6.16 0.18
CA ILE A 34 15.04 6.70 -0.29
C ILE A 34 15.20 7.14 -1.74
N GLY A 35 14.41 6.51 -2.62
CA GLY A 35 14.24 6.95 -4.00
C GLY A 35 13.10 7.95 -4.12
N ALA A 36 13.36 9.11 -4.72
CA ALA A 36 12.31 10.07 -5.05
C ALA A 36 12.52 10.62 -6.46
N PRO A 37 11.44 10.81 -7.25
CA PRO A 37 11.53 11.50 -8.53
C PRO A 37 12.05 12.93 -8.34
N ILE A 38 13.01 13.33 -9.17
CA ILE A 38 13.57 14.69 -9.15
C ILE A 38 13.16 15.52 -10.37
N ASP A 39 12.46 14.92 -11.31
CA ASP A 39 12.01 15.58 -12.53
C ASP A 39 10.94 16.64 -12.21
N THR A 40 11.02 17.76 -12.90
CA THR A 40 10.04 18.82 -12.76
C THR A 40 8.70 18.36 -13.35
N PRO A 41 7.57 18.53 -12.65
CA PRO A 41 6.26 18.22 -13.20
C PRO A 41 5.99 19.01 -14.50
N PRO A 42 5.20 18.44 -15.43
CA PRO A 42 4.80 19.19 -16.64
C PRO A 42 4.14 20.54 -16.31
N ALA A 43 4.42 21.57 -17.10
CA ALA A 43 3.91 22.91 -16.85
C ALA A 43 2.38 22.98 -16.74
N ALA A 44 1.68 22.14 -17.50
CA ALA A 44 0.20 22.02 -17.44
C ALA A 44 -0.31 21.58 -16.07
N VAL A 45 0.43 20.73 -15.35
CA VAL A 45 0.07 20.28 -13.99
C VAL A 45 0.24 21.44 -13.01
N ILE A 46 1.34 22.18 -13.12
CA ILE A 46 1.63 23.34 -12.26
C ILE A 46 0.57 24.42 -12.49
N GLU A 47 0.24 24.70 -13.74
CA GLU A 47 -0.80 25.67 -14.11
C GLU A 47 -2.18 25.27 -13.58
N ALA A 48 -2.58 24.01 -13.75
CA ALA A 48 -3.85 23.50 -13.23
C ALA A 48 -3.94 23.63 -11.69
N LEU A 49 -2.87 23.31 -10.96
CA LEU A 49 -2.81 23.51 -9.50
C LEU A 49 -2.92 24.99 -9.11
N SER A 50 -2.24 25.87 -9.84
CA SER A 50 -2.25 27.32 -9.57
C SER A 50 -3.63 27.93 -9.80
N ASN A 51 -4.40 27.40 -10.75
CA ASN A 51 -5.73 27.86 -11.13
C ASN A 51 -6.87 27.17 -10.35
N SER A 52 -6.56 26.25 -9.42
CA SER A 52 -7.56 25.47 -8.68
C SER A 52 -8.26 26.22 -7.54
N ASN A 53 -8.14 27.55 -7.49
CA ASN A 53 -8.69 28.40 -6.41
C ASN A 53 -10.21 28.61 -6.44
N ASP A 54 -10.88 28.19 -7.49
CA ASP A 54 -12.34 28.38 -7.64
C ASP A 54 -13.15 27.36 -6.84
N GLU A 55 -12.52 26.30 -6.37
CA GLU A 55 -13.17 25.25 -5.63
C GLU A 55 -13.13 25.54 -4.12
N ARG A 56 -14.20 26.14 -3.63
CA ARG A 56 -14.35 26.47 -2.19
C ARG A 56 -15.29 25.49 -1.49
N GLY A 57 -15.06 25.30 -0.20
CA GLY A 57 -15.87 24.44 0.66
C GLY A 57 -15.25 23.07 0.93
N TYR A 58 -15.99 22.21 1.60
CA TYR A 58 -15.54 20.87 1.96
C TYR A 58 -15.67 19.92 0.76
N PRO A 59 -14.62 19.18 0.39
CA PRO A 59 -14.71 18.18 -0.65
C PRO A 59 -15.55 16.97 -0.17
N PRO A 60 -16.21 16.25 -1.09
CA PRO A 60 -16.80 14.95 -0.77
C PRO A 60 -15.74 13.97 -0.27
N ALA A 61 -16.09 13.13 0.72
CA ALA A 61 -15.16 12.18 1.33
C ALA A 61 -14.53 11.19 0.34
N ASN A 62 -15.27 10.82 -0.71
CA ASN A 62 -14.81 9.91 -1.77
C ASN A 62 -14.22 10.62 -3.01
N GLY A 63 -13.93 11.91 -2.88
CA GLY A 63 -13.41 12.73 -3.98
C GLY A 63 -14.50 13.34 -4.88
N ARG A 64 -14.16 14.44 -5.52
CA ARG A 64 -15.09 15.13 -6.44
C ARG A 64 -15.42 14.27 -7.67
N PRO A 65 -16.64 14.37 -8.21
CA PRO A 65 -17.03 13.61 -9.41
C PRO A 65 -16.08 13.82 -10.60
N ALA A 66 -15.59 15.03 -10.81
CA ALA A 66 -14.64 15.35 -11.88
C ALA A 66 -13.30 14.63 -11.69
N TYR A 67 -12.79 14.57 -10.45
CA TYR A 67 -11.58 13.82 -10.12
C TYR A 67 -11.74 12.32 -10.40
N ARG A 68 -12.83 11.72 -9.90
CA ARG A 68 -13.12 10.29 -10.11
C ARG A 68 -13.29 9.94 -11.57
N LYS A 69 -14.00 10.83 -12.33
CA LYS A 69 -14.15 10.64 -13.78
C LYS A 69 -12.81 10.71 -14.50
N ALA A 70 -11.95 11.67 -14.18
CA ALA A 70 -10.63 11.78 -14.79
C ALA A 70 -9.76 10.55 -14.54
N ALA A 71 -9.82 9.99 -13.33
CA ALA A 71 -9.11 8.76 -12.98
C ALA A 71 -9.65 7.55 -13.77
N VAL A 72 -10.97 7.40 -13.88
CA VAL A 72 -11.60 6.33 -14.69
C VAL A 72 -11.25 6.47 -16.16
N ASP A 73 -11.31 7.68 -16.72
CA ASP A 73 -10.96 7.93 -18.13
C ASP A 73 -9.47 7.59 -18.39
N TRP A 74 -8.60 7.86 -17.42
CA TRP A 74 -7.18 7.48 -17.49
C TRP A 74 -7.01 5.96 -17.46
N MET A 75 -7.65 5.26 -16.53
CA MET A 75 -7.58 3.80 -16.45
C MET A 75 -8.11 3.11 -17.70
N GLN A 76 -9.20 3.64 -18.27
CA GLN A 76 -9.73 3.13 -19.55
C GLN A 76 -8.74 3.34 -20.69
N ARG A 77 -8.09 4.51 -20.75
CA ARG A 77 -7.15 4.85 -21.85
C ARG A 77 -5.85 4.06 -21.75
N GLU A 78 -5.29 3.93 -20.54
CA GLU A 78 -3.96 3.31 -20.35
C GLU A 78 -4.04 1.79 -20.25
N PHE A 79 -5.10 1.27 -19.63
CA PHE A 79 -5.19 -0.18 -19.27
C PHE A 79 -6.41 -0.87 -19.90
N GLY A 80 -7.31 -0.17 -20.55
CA GLY A 80 -8.54 -0.75 -21.10
C GLY A 80 -9.56 -1.18 -20.03
N VAL A 81 -9.38 -0.77 -18.78
CA VAL A 81 -10.24 -1.14 -17.66
C VAL A 81 -11.45 -0.21 -17.58
N THR A 82 -12.64 -0.80 -17.49
CA THR A 82 -13.90 -0.06 -17.28
C THR A 82 -14.28 -0.08 -15.81
N ILE A 83 -14.41 1.08 -15.20
CA ILE A 83 -14.73 1.28 -13.78
C ILE A 83 -15.93 2.23 -13.67
N ASP A 84 -16.88 1.92 -12.77
CA ASP A 84 -17.95 2.86 -12.42
C ASP A 84 -17.40 3.98 -11.50
N PRO A 85 -17.45 5.25 -11.98
CA PRO A 85 -16.93 6.38 -11.20
C PRO A 85 -17.75 6.67 -9.92
N VAL A 86 -18.89 6.04 -9.72
CA VAL A 86 -19.75 6.26 -8.55
C VAL A 86 -19.46 5.24 -7.45
N THR A 87 -19.26 3.97 -7.81
CA THR A 87 -19.24 2.85 -6.86
C THR A 87 -17.89 2.15 -6.74
N GLU A 88 -16.99 2.29 -7.72
CA GLU A 88 -15.77 1.48 -7.82
C GLU A 88 -14.47 2.30 -7.72
N ILE A 89 -14.57 3.62 -7.49
CA ILE A 89 -13.40 4.47 -7.30
C ILE A 89 -13.64 5.52 -6.24
N GLY A 90 -12.60 5.83 -5.46
CA GLY A 90 -12.61 6.86 -4.45
C GLY A 90 -11.25 7.52 -4.31
N ALA A 91 -11.24 8.76 -3.84
CA ALA A 91 -10.01 9.45 -3.46
C ALA A 91 -9.55 9.01 -2.08
N ALA A 92 -8.23 8.92 -1.90
CA ALA A 92 -7.60 8.79 -0.59
C ALA A 92 -6.73 10.03 -0.30
N VAL A 93 -6.46 10.30 0.97
CA VAL A 93 -5.60 11.42 1.39
C VAL A 93 -4.13 11.14 1.07
N GLY A 94 -3.81 9.91 0.74
CA GLY A 94 -2.50 9.42 0.31
C GLY A 94 -2.46 7.91 0.42
N THR A 95 -1.64 7.25 -0.40
CA THR A 95 -1.54 5.78 -0.44
C THR A 95 -1.14 5.21 0.93
N LYS A 96 -0.19 5.83 1.62
CA LYS A 96 0.26 5.38 2.95
C LYS A 96 -0.89 5.35 3.97
N GLU A 97 -1.72 6.39 4.00
CA GLU A 97 -2.89 6.48 4.88
C GLU A 97 -3.94 5.41 4.52
N PHE A 98 -4.15 5.19 3.23
CA PHE A 98 -5.04 4.16 2.73
C PHE A 98 -4.56 2.77 3.15
N VAL A 99 -3.28 2.45 2.93
CA VAL A 99 -2.68 1.15 3.30
C VAL A 99 -2.79 0.91 4.80
N ALA A 100 -2.42 1.89 5.62
CA ALA A 100 -2.46 1.74 7.08
C ALA A 100 -3.89 1.69 7.64
N GLY A 101 -4.86 2.38 7.03
CA GLY A 101 -6.23 2.46 7.53
C GLY A 101 -7.17 1.36 7.05
N THR A 102 -6.98 0.85 5.84
CA THR A 102 -7.89 -0.12 5.20
C THR A 102 -8.12 -1.39 6.03
N PRO A 103 -7.10 -2.03 6.65
CA PRO A 103 -7.31 -3.22 7.46
C PRO A 103 -8.32 -3.03 8.59
N HIS A 104 -8.36 -1.86 9.20
CA HIS A 104 -9.33 -1.53 10.26
C HIS A 104 -10.77 -1.62 9.76
N PHE A 105 -11.08 -1.03 8.62
CA PHE A 105 -12.44 -1.08 8.04
C PHE A 105 -12.82 -2.46 7.57
N LEU A 106 -11.87 -3.21 7.00
CA LEU A 106 -12.10 -4.59 6.57
C LEU A 106 -12.36 -5.51 7.76
N LYS A 107 -11.61 -5.35 8.86
CA LYS A 107 -11.85 -6.08 10.12
C LYS A 107 -13.25 -5.81 10.67
N MET A 108 -13.76 -4.59 10.57
CA MET A 108 -15.14 -4.27 10.99
C MET A 108 -16.19 -5.00 10.13
N ARG A 109 -15.90 -5.25 8.85
CA ARG A 109 -16.78 -5.99 7.93
C ARG A 109 -16.69 -7.51 8.08
N ARG A 110 -15.57 -8.03 8.59
CA ARG A 110 -15.27 -9.44 8.80
C ARG A 110 -14.76 -9.67 10.23
N PRO A 111 -15.61 -9.43 11.25
CA PRO A 111 -15.19 -9.47 12.64
C PRO A 111 -14.72 -10.87 13.12
N GLU A 112 -15.10 -11.92 12.40
CA GLU A 112 -14.70 -13.31 12.67
C GLU A 112 -13.26 -13.63 12.21
N ARG A 113 -12.68 -12.81 11.32
CA ARG A 113 -11.31 -12.97 10.80
C ARG A 113 -10.37 -11.96 11.47
N ASP A 114 -9.12 -12.31 11.65
CA ASP A 114 -8.17 -11.49 12.43
C ASP A 114 -6.73 -11.51 11.91
N THR A 115 -6.51 -11.91 10.68
CA THR A 115 -5.17 -12.00 10.11
C THR A 115 -5.07 -11.12 8.85
N ILE A 116 -4.01 -10.32 8.76
CA ILE A 116 -3.63 -9.58 7.57
C ILE A 116 -2.36 -10.22 7.02
N LEU A 117 -2.44 -10.69 5.78
CA LEU A 117 -1.31 -11.24 5.05
C LEU A 117 -0.63 -10.13 4.25
N TYR A 118 0.71 -10.13 4.17
CA TYR A 118 1.46 -9.13 3.43
C TYR A 118 2.84 -9.65 3.05
N PRO A 119 3.53 -9.13 2.01
CA PRO A 119 4.85 -9.61 1.61
C PRO A 119 5.88 -9.42 2.71
N ALA A 120 6.67 -10.45 3.02
CA ALA A 120 7.67 -10.43 4.10
C ALA A 120 8.76 -9.37 3.91
N ILE A 121 9.07 -9.04 2.64
CA ILE A 121 9.97 -7.95 2.28
C ILE A 121 9.11 -6.88 1.62
N SER A 122 8.74 -5.85 2.38
CA SER A 122 7.77 -4.86 1.93
C SER A 122 7.83 -3.56 2.72
N TYR A 123 6.99 -2.63 2.34
CA TYR A 123 6.86 -1.36 3.03
C TYR A 123 6.24 -1.54 4.43
N PRO A 124 6.78 -0.91 5.48
CA PRO A 124 6.36 -1.17 6.87
C PRO A 124 4.88 -0.88 7.19
N SER A 125 4.20 -0.13 6.33
CA SER A 125 2.80 0.27 6.57
C SER A 125 1.81 -0.89 6.53
N TYR A 126 2.14 -2.01 5.89
CA TYR A 126 1.27 -3.19 5.87
C TYR A 126 1.17 -3.83 7.26
N GLU A 127 2.33 -4.07 7.89
CA GLU A 127 2.40 -4.57 9.27
C GLU A 127 1.75 -3.60 10.26
N MET A 128 2.03 -2.30 10.09
CA MET A 128 1.47 -1.26 10.95
C MET A 128 -0.05 -1.20 10.83
N GLY A 129 -0.60 -1.29 9.63
CA GLY A 129 -2.05 -1.34 9.39
C GLY A 129 -2.72 -2.54 10.05
N ALA A 130 -2.11 -3.72 9.97
CA ALA A 130 -2.59 -4.90 10.68
C ALA A 130 -2.62 -4.68 12.20
N THR A 131 -1.55 -4.11 12.75
CA THR A 131 -1.41 -3.81 14.17
C THR A 131 -2.47 -2.81 14.65
N PHE A 132 -2.71 -1.73 13.90
CA PHE A 132 -3.75 -0.74 14.23
C PHE A 132 -5.15 -1.32 14.15
N ALA A 133 -5.37 -2.30 13.27
CA ALA A 133 -6.64 -3.01 13.18
C ALA A 133 -6.85 -4.04 14.31
N GLY A 134 -5.86 -4.25 15.18
CA GLY A 134 -5.89 -5.30 16.20
C GLY A 134 -5.83 -6.71 15.60
N CYS A 135 -5.27 -6.83 14.41
CA CYS A 135 -5.10 -8.08 13.68
C CYS A 135 -3.69 -8.64 13.87
N ARG A 136 -3.56 -9.93 13.60
CA ARG A 136 -2.25 -10.58 13.42
C ARG A 136 -1.66 -10.12 12.10
N ALA A 137 -0.43 -9.63 12.15
CA ALA A 137 0.36 -9.31 10.96
C ALA A 137 1.17 -10.56 10.58
N VAL A 138 0.88 -11.16 9.43
CA VAL A 138 1.52 -12.41 8.98
C VAL A 138 2.27 -12.15 7.68
N PRO A 139 3.62 -12.13 7.74
CA PRO A 139 4.44 -11.99 6.55
C PRO A 139 4.41 -13.26 5.70
N VAL A 140 4.21 -13.10 4.41
CA VAL A 140 4.24 -14.15 3.39
C VAL A 140 5.57 -14.12 2.65
N GLY A 141 6.21 -15.27 2.47
CA GLY A 141 7.47 -15.40 1.76
C GLY A 141 7.40 -14.89 0.31
N LEU A 142 8.57 -14.66 -0.27
CA LEU A 142 8.70 -14.34 -1.69
C LEU A 142 9.31 -15.52 -2.44
N ASN A 143 8.91 -15.71 -3.69
CA ASN A 143 9.47 -16.71 -4.58
C ASN A 143 10.84 -16.26 -5.15
N GLU A 144 11.47 -17.10 -5.98
CA GLU A 144 12.76 -16.81 -6.58
C GLU A 144 12.78 -15.58 -7.50
N GLN A 145 11.61 -15.15 -7.99
CA GLN A 145 11.43 -13.97 -8.84
C GLN A 145 11.04 -12.73 -8.03
N TRP A 146 11.09 -12.80 -6.71
CA TRP A 146 10.73 -11.74 -5.77
C TRP A 146 9.24 -11.36 -5.76
N GLY A 147 8.38 -12.13 -6.41
CA GLY A 147 6.92 -12.06 -6.25
C GLY A 147 6.47 -12.78 -4.98
N ILE A 148 5.23 -12.53 -4.57
CA ILE A 148 4.66 -13.18 -3.37
C ILE A 148 4.48 -14.69 -3.61
N ASP A 149 4.85 -15.51 -2.64
CA ASP A 149 4.68 -16.97 -2.67
C ASP A 149 3.39 -17.37 -1.95
N ILE A 150 2.26 -17.30 -2.66
CA ILE A 150 0.96 -17.65 -2.12
C ILE A 150 0.83 -19.11 -1.72
N ASP A 151 1.62 -20.01 -2.30
CA ASP A 151 1.60 -21.44 -1.99
C ASP A 151 2.27 -21.73 -0.63
N SER A 152 3.12 -20.82 -0.15
CA SER A 152 3.77 -20.94 1.16
C SER A 152 2.87 -20.54 2.34
N ILE A 153 1.66 -20.01 2.10
CA ILE A 153 0.79 -19.50 3.15
C ILE A 153 0.18 -20.68 3.94
N ASP A 154 0.35 -20.66 5.26
CA ASP A 154 -0.28 -21.66 6.13
C ASP A 154 -1.82 -21.63 5.95
N PRO A 155 -2.46 -22.77 5.64
CA PRO A 155 -3.92 -22.85 5.52
C PRO A 155 -4.68 -22.34 6.74
N ALA A 156 -4.10 -22.44 7.93
CA ALA A 156 -4.70 -21.88 9.15
C ALA A 156 -4.71 -20.34 9.13
N ASP A 157 -3.72 -19.70 8.55
CA ASP A 157 -3.70 -18.25 8.36
C ASP A 157 -4.62 -17.81 7.22
N VAL A 158 -4.70 -18.59 6.13
CA VAL A 158 -5.67 -18.36 5.04
C VAL A 158 -7.09 -18.35 5.59
N ALA A 159 -7.48 -19.32 6.40
CA ALA A 159 -8.82 -19.42 6.98
C ALA A 159 -9.19 -18.21 7.86
N ARG A 160 -8.21 -17.52 8.41
CA ARG A 160 -8.36 -16.34 9.28
C ARG A 160 -8.11 -15.02 8.55
N ALA A 161 -7.69 -15.06 7.28
CA ALA A 161 -7.26 -13.87 6.56
C ALA A 161 -8.43 -12.92 6.27
N VAL A 162 -8.31 -11.69 6.71
CA VAL A 162 -9.19 -10.57 6.33
C VAL A 162 -8.87 -10.13 4.91
N CYS A 163 -7.59 -9.99 4.61
CA CYS A 163 -7.08 -9.66 3.28
C CYS A 163 -5.62 -10.11 3.11
N LEU A 164 -5.19 -10.13 1.86
CA LEU A 164 -3.79 -10.24 1.45
C LEU A 164 -3.40 -8.96 0.73
N TRP A 165 -2.40 -8.24 1.26
CA TRP A 165 -1.71 -7.18 0.53
C TRP A 165 -0.69 -7.78 -0.41
N ILE A 166 -0.66 -7.26 -1.63
CA ILE A 166 0.44 -7.44 -2.58
C ILE A 166 0.98 -6.06 -2.97
N ASN A 167 2.24 -6.00 -3.39
CA ASN A 167 2.86 -4.78 -3.88
C ASN A 167 3.64 -5.11 -5.16
N THR A 168 3.12 -4.65 -6.28
CA THR A 168 3.63 -5.01 -7.60
C THR A 168 3.65 -3.80 -8.55
N PRO A 169 4.84 -3.37 -9.01
CA PRO A 169 6.19 -3.79 -8.62
C PRO A 169 6.49 -3.65 -7.13
N GLY A 170 7.22 -4.60 -6.55
CA GLY A 170 7.46 -4.68 -5.11
C GLY A 170 8.49 -3.67 -4.59
N ASN A 171 8.19 -2.99 -3.48
CA ASN A 171 9.15 -2.14 -2.77
C ASN A 171 9.55 -2.78 -1.43
N PRO A 172 10.83 -3.10 -1.19
CA PRO A 172 12.02 -2.85 -2.02
C PRO A 172 12.40 -4.01 -2.96
N ALA A 173 11.62 -5.08 -3.01
CA ALA A 173 12.00 -6.33 -3.68
C ALA A 173 12.13 -6.21 -5.21
N GLY A 174 11.35 -5.35 -5.85
CA GLY A 174 11.38 -5.13 -7.30
C GLY A 174 10.72 -6.24 -8.14
N GLY A 175 10.13 -7.26 -7.50
CA GLY A 175 9.44 -8.35 -8.20
C GLY A 175 8.09 -7.93 -8.77
N LEU A 176 7.62 -8.69 -9.75
CA LEU A 176 6.27 -8.58 -10.29
C LEU A 176 5.46 -9.80 -9.87
N ASP A 177 4.24 -9.56 -9.45
CA ASP A 177 3.29 -10.62 -9.09
C ASP A 177 2.45 -11.04 -10.29
N ASP A 178 2.06 -12.32 -10.32
CA ASP A 178 1.04 -12.83 -11.23
C ASP A 178 -0.35 -12.48 -10.69
N LEU A 179 -0.87 -11.34 -11.11
CA LEU A 179 -2.15 -10.80 -10.64
C LEU A 179 -3.33 -11.73 -10.92
N ASP A 180 -3.31 -12.44 -12.05
CA ASP A 180 -4.39 -13.37 -12.41
C ASP A 180 -4.44 -14.56 -11.44
N SER A 181 -3.30 -15.22 -11.23
CA SER A 181 -3.18 -16.34 -10.28
C SER A 181 -3.54 -15.93 -8.85
N ILE A 182 -3.07 -14.75 -8.40
CA ILE A 182 -3.38 -14.25 -7.05
C ILE A 182 -4.88 -13.92 -6.91
N ALA A 183 -5.49 -13.32 -7.93
CA ALA A 183 -6.92 -13.02 -7.90
C ALA A 183 -7.77 -14.31 -7.89
N GLU A 184 -7.35 -15.35 -8.62
CA GLU A 184 -8.00 -16.67 -8.58
C GLU A 184 -7.85 -17.32 -7.20
N TRP A 185 -6.66 -17.28 -6.63
CA TRP A 185 -6.40 -17.77 -5.28
C TRP A 185 -7.28 -17.03 -4.23
N GLY A 186 -7.37 -15.71 -4.34
CA GLY A 186 -8.20 -14.89 -3.46
C GLY A 186 -9.68 -15.29 -3.51
N ARG A 187 -10.21 -15.51 -4.72
CA ARG A 187 -11.60 -16.00 -4.92
C ARG A 187 -11.80 -17.40 -4.36
N ALA A 188 -10.86 -18.31 -4.60
CA ALA A 188 -10.95 -19.69 -4.13
C ALA A 188 -10.95 -19.81 -2.60
N ASN A 189 -10.26 -18.90 -1.92
CA ASN A 189 -10.09 -18.91 -0.47
C ASN A 189 -10.96 -17.87 0.26
N ASP A 190 -11.81 -17.13 -0.44
CA ASP A 190 -12.60 -16.00 0.11
C ASP A 190 -11.71 -14.97 0.84
N VAL A 191 -10.52 -14.68 0.29
CA VAL A 191 -9.58 -13.68 0.80
C VAL A 191 -9.59 -12.48 -0.14
N LEU A 192 -9.80 -11.29 0.41
CA LEU A 192 -9.74 -10.05 -0.37
C LEU A 192 -8.29 -9.73 -0.73
N ILE A 193 -8.03 -9.52 -2.01
CA ILE A 193 -6.72 -9.08 -2.50
C ILE A 193 -6.71 -7.55 -2.57
N LEU A 194 -5.67 -6.95 -2.02
CA LEU A 194 -5.38 -5.52 -2.10
C LEU A 194 -4.05 -5.33 -2.80
N SER A 195 -4.08 -4.77 -4.00
CA SER A 195 -2.88 -4.52 -4.81
C SER A 195 -2.44 -3.07 -4.65
N ASP A 196 -1.21 -2.89 -4.16
CA ASP A 196 -0.55 -1.60 -4.09
C ASP A 196 0.37 -1.46 -5.30
N GLU A 197 -0.03 -0.63 -6.24
CA GLU A 197 0.59 -0.44 -7.55
C GLU A 197 1.17 0.98 -7.66
N CYS A 198 1.90 1.40 -6.64
CA CYS A 198 2.50 2.75 -6.57
C CYS A 198 3.64 2.99 -7.58
N TYR A 199 4.18 1.93 -8.23
CA TYR A 199 5.36 1.98 -9.11
C TYR A 199 5.05 1.63 -10.54
#